data_f707bcfb8f6077067246ec210db8b88a
#
_entry.id   f707bcfb8f6077067246ec210db8b88a
#
_cell.length_a   1.000
_cell.length_b   1.000
_cell.length_c   1.000
_cell.angle_alpha   90.00
_cell.angle_beta   90.00
_cell.angle_gamma   90.00
#
_symmetry.space_group_name_H-M   'P 1'
#
loop_
_entity.id
_entity.type
_entity.pdbx_description
1 polymer ?
#
loop_
_entity_poly.entity_id
_entity_poly.type
_entity_poly.pdbx_seq_one_letter_code
_entity_poly.pdbx_strand_id
1 'polypeptide(L)'
;MEIGYFAVGLGPTVAPELVRTVAITAERLGFSTIWAPEHVVLLDEYASKYPYSSGKFPAPADTPIADPFTTLAYAAACTSRIKLATGICLVPEHNPLVLAKTVATVDRLSGGRFILGVGVGWLAEEFEAIGVPFERRSQRTREYVEVMRKLWTEPRSSHQGEFVKFTSVASYPKPIDDNGVPVWFGGESNPALRRVAEYGDGWIGSNLLPDQAAEKISRIEELLKAKGRSRSDVKLAVSPYANPITADDLKRYRNGGVEEIGLWPRTEHDVIAGLEQIAREFVEPAAKM
;
A
#
# COMPACT_ATOMS: atom_id res chain seq x y z
N MET A 1 18.00 -6.67 1.56
CA MET A 1 16.58 -6.48 1.98
C MET A 1 16.26 -5.01 1.85
N GLU A 2 15.09 -4.66 1.34
CA GLU A 2 14.67 -3.27 1.14
C GLU A 2 14.04 -2.69 2.42
N ILE A 3 14.19 -1.38 2.63
CA ILE A 3 13.56 -0.65 3.75
C ILE A 3 12.73 0.49 3.16
N GLY A 4 11.42 0.46 3.40
CA GLY A 4 10.48 1.51 3.03
C GLY A 4 10.19 2.46 4.21
N TYR A 5 9.77 3.67 3.88
CA TYR A 5 9.25 4.65 4.83
C TYR A 5 7.72 4.67 4.78
N PHE A 6 7.09 4.44 5.91
CA PHE A 6 5.63 4.44 6.03
C PHE A 6 5.10 5.79 6.52
N ALA A 7 3.95 6.16 5.97
CA ALA A 7 3.11 7.26 6.42
C ALA A 7 3.52 8.69 6.02
N VAL A 8 3.99 8.89 4.78
CA VAL A 8 3.97 10.25 4.20
C VAL A 8 2.51 10.69 3.98
N GLY A 9 2.21 11.96 4.26
CA GLY A 9 0.83 12.48 4.15
C GLY A 9 -0.05 12.18 5.37
N LEU A 10 0.54 11.81 6.50
CA LEU A 10 -0.14 11.61 7.78
C LEU A 10 0.38 12.57 8.84
N GLY A 11 -0.51 13.18 9.61
CA GLY A 11 -0.17 14.12 10.68
C GLY A 11 0.66 15.30 10.15
N PRO A 12 1.78 15.66 10.77
CA PRO A 12 2.60 16.79 10.33
C PRO A 12 3.08 16.71 8.88
N THR A 13 3.22 15.50 8.34
CA THR A 13 3.71 15.26 6.97
C THR A 13 2.68 15.57 5.88
N VAL A 14 1.55 16.22 6.19
CA VAL A 14 0.64 16.81 5.19
C VAL A 14 1.11 18.20 4.71
N ALA A 15 2.02 18.86 5.43
CA ALA A 15 2.58 20.13 5.01
C ALA A 15 3.47 19.95 3.76
N PRO A 16 3.34 20.80 2.72
CA PRO A 16 4.01 20.61 1.44
C PRO A 16 5.55 20.60 1.57
N GLU A 17 6.10 21.42 2.47
CA GLU A 17 7.54 21.46 2.75
C GLU A 17 8.02 20.13 3.37
N LEU A 18 7.19 19.51 4.23
CA LEU A 18 7.52 18.23 4.87
C LEU A 18 7.38 17.08 3.90
N VAL A 19 6.30 17.02 3.09
CA VAL A 19 6.19 16.00 2.03
C VAL A 19 7.42 16.01 1.14
N ARG A 20 7.83 17.21 0.66
CA ARG A 20 9.00 17.39 -0.21
C ARG A 20 10.29 16.96 0.50
N THR A 21 10.51 17.44 1.72
CA THR A 21 11.74 17.19 2.46
C THR A 21 11.86 15.70 2.82
N VAL A 22 10.76 15.08 3.28
CA VAL A 22 10.71 13.63 3.55
C VAL A 22 11.03 12.83 2.30
N ALA A 23 10.39 13.13 1.15
CA ALA A 23 10.60 12.39 -0.08
C ALA A 23 12.06 12.44 -0.56
N ILE A 24 12.65 13.65 -0.61
CA ILE A 24 14.06 13.86 -1.01
C ILE A 24 15.01 13.19 -0.02
N THR A 25 14.76 13.32 1.30
CA THR A 25 15.62 12.76 2.33
C THR A 25 15.57 11.24 2.32
N ALA A 26 14.37 10.64 2.22
CA ALA A 26 14.22 9.20 2.12
C ALA A 26 14.97 8.63 0.89
N GLU A 27 14.83 9.27 -0.29
CA GLU A 27 15.57 8.88 -1.49
C GLU A 27 17.09 9.01 -1.30
N ARG A 28 17.57 10.09 -0.70
CA ARG A 28 18.97 10.33 -0.43
C ARG A 28 19.57 9.30 0.55
N LEU A 29 18.80 8.91 1.56
CA LEU A 29 19.21 7.95 2.58
C LEU A 29 19.09 6.49 2.14
N GLY A 30 18.58 6.23 0.92
CA GLY A 30 18.51 4.89 0.34
C GLY A 30 17.28 4.07 0.74
N PHE A 31 16.21 4.71 1.20
CA PHE A 31 14.93 4.01 1.34
C PHE A 31 14.43 3.54 -0.03
N SER A 32 13.81 2.37 -0.06
CA SER A 32 13.27 1.74 -1.28
C SER A 32 11.95 2.33 -1.74
N THR A 33 11.07 2.63 -0.79
CA THR A 33 9.66 2.96 -1.05
C THR A 33 9.15 3.98 -0.04
N ILE A 34 8.30 4.90 -0.49
CA ILE A 34 7.48 5.78 0.35
C ILE A 34 6.03 5.29 0.26
N TRP A 35 5.42 5.06 1.43
CA TRP A 35 4.05 4.60 1.57
C TRP A 35 3.14 5.70 2.10
N ALA A 36 2.01 5.95 1.44
CA ALA A 36 0.99 6.90 1.86
C ALA A 36 -0.31 6.18 2.25
N PRO A 37 -0.82 6.36 3.49
CA PRO A 37 -2.07 5.75 3.94
C PRO A 37 -3.29 6.44 3.33
N GLU A 38 -4.45 5.79 3.44
CA GLU A 38 -5.73 6.36 3.04
C GLU A 38 -6.79 6.18 4.12
N HIS A 39 -7.49 7.26 4.40
CA HIS A 39 -8.85 7.34 4.91
C HIS A 39 -9.50 8.57 4.25
N VAL A 40 -10.69 8.42 3.71
CA VAL A 40 -11.45 9.53 3.12
C VAL A 40 -11.99 10.42 4.23
N VAL A 41 -12.52 9.80 5.29
CA VAL A 41 -12.96 10.46 6.52
C VAL A 41 -12.65 9.59 7.73
N LEU A 42 -12.36 10.22 8.86
CA LEU A 42 -12.34 9.56 10.17
C LEU A 42 -13.56 10.02 10.98
N LEU A 43 -14.00 9.18 11.89
CA LEU A 43 -15.16 9.45 12.74
C LEU A 43 -14.76 9.43 14.21
N ASP A 44 -15.36 10.31 15.02
CA ASP A 44 -15.16 10.35 16.48
C ASP A 44 -15.74 9.10 17.15
N GLU A 45 -16.93 8.67 16.67
CA GLU A 45 -17.63 7.50 17.18
C GLU A 45 -17.90 6.49 16.07
N TYR A 46 -17.58 5.24 16.31
CA TYR A 46 -17.83 4.13 15.41
C TYR A 46 -17.87 2.80 16.17
N ALA A 47 -18.60 1.82 15.66
CA ALA A 47 -18.74 0.48 16.22
C ALA A 47 -17.73 -0.51 15.60
N SER A 48 -17.24 -0.22 14.40
CA SER A 48 -16.25 -1.03 13.71
C SER A 48 -14.97 -1.21 14.54
N LYS A 49 -14.31 -2.36 14.41
CA LYS A 49 -13.09 -2.65 15.18
C LYS A 49 -11.86 -2.52 14.29
N TYR A 50 -10.93 -1.66 14.70
CA TYR A 50 -9.65 -1.53 14.03
C TYR A 50 -8.83 -2.82 14.19
N PRO A 51 -8.34 -3.44 13.08
CA PRO A 51 -7.76 -4.78 13.14
C PRO A 51 -6.36 -4.85 13.75
N TYR A 52 -5.64 -3.72 13.86
CA TYR A 52 -4.22 -3.69 14.20
C TYR A 52 -3.90 -3.16 15.62
N SER A 53 -4.93 -2.92 16.43
CA SER A 53 -4.77 -2.47 17.83
C SER A 53 -5.86 -3.04 18.73
N SER A 54 -6.10 -2.41 19.87
CA SER A 54 -7.15 -2.77 20.82
C SER A 54 -8.60 -2.58 20.32
N GLY A 55 -8.80 -2.41 19.01
CA GLY A 55 -10.10 -2.22 18.37
C GLY A 55 -10.44 -0.77 18.06
N LYS A 56 -9.61 0.18 18.46
CA LYS A 56 -9.71 1.61 18.12
C LYS A 56 -8.57 2.02 17.19
N PHE A 57 -8.86 2.88 16.22
CA PHE A 57 -7.82 3.52 15.43
C PHE A 57 -6.98 4.44 16.34
N PRO A 58 -5.65 4.39 16.26
CA PRO A 58 -4.78 5.04 17.24
C PRO A 58 -4.58 6.54 17.02
N ALA A 59 -5.49 7.22 16.34
CA ALA A 59 -5.44 8.64 16.08
C ALA A 59 -6.85 9.24 16.22
N PRO A 60 -6.99 10.50 16.69
CA PRO A 60 -8.26 11.21 16.74
C PRO A 60 -8.80 11.52 15.34
N ALA A 61 -10.10 11.80 15.24
CA ALA A 61 -10.77 12.00 13.96
C ALA A 61 -10.31 13.25 13.18
N ASP A 62 -9.75 14.23 13.86
CA ASP A 62 -9.17 15.44 13.27
C ASP A 62 -7.70 15.26 12.83
N THR A 63 -7.15 14.05 12.91
CA THR A 63 -5.80 13.77 12.40
C THR A 63 -5.75 13.99 10.90
N PRO A 64 -4.86 14.87 10.40
CA PRO A 64 -4.72 15.09 8.97
C PRO A 64 -4.23 13.82 8.26
N ILE A 65 -5.01 13.36 7.29
CA ILE A 65 -4.62 12.29 6.34
C ILE A 65 -4.87 12.84 4.94
N ALA A 66 -3.80 13.10 4.21
CA ALA A 66 -3.91 13.65 2.86
C ALA A 66 -4.28 12.54 1.87
N ASP A 67 -4.94 12.92 0.77
CA ASP A 67 -5.19 12.00 -0.35
C ASP A 67 -3.87 11.37 -0.82
N PRO A 68 -3.76 10.02 -0.85
CA PRO A 68 -2.49 9.35 -1.12
C PRO A 68 -1.99 9.59 -2.55
N PHE A 69 -2.88 9.68 -3.54
CA PHE A 69 -2.48 9.86 -4.94
C PHE A 69 -1.93 11.26 -5.18
N THR A 70 -2.56 12.28 -4.62
CA THR A 70 -2.09 13.67 -4.70
C THR A 70 -0.75 13.82 -3.98
N THR A 71 -0.62 13.25 -2.79
CA THR A 71 0.61 13.26 -2.00
C THR A 71 1.76 12.55 -2.74
N LEU A 72 1.49 11.37 -3.29
CA LEU A 72 2.51 10.59 -4.02
C LEU A 72 2.85 11.21 -5.38
N ALA A 73 1.91 11.87 -6.06
CA ALA A 73 2.23 12.65 -7.28
C ALA A 73 3.16 13.83 -6.96
N TYR A 74 2.94 14.51 -5.83
CA TYR A 74 3.84 15.58 -5.37
C TYR A 74 5.22 15.04 -5.00
N ALA A 75 5.30 13.91 -4.28
CA ALA A 75 6.56 13.23 -3.99
C ALA A 75 7.28 12.76 -5.26
N ALA A 76 6.53 12.26 -6.27
CA ALA A 76 7.08 11.87 -7.57
C ALA A 76 7.81 13.01 -8.27
N ALA A 77 7.26 14.22 -8.22
CA ALA A 77 7.87 15.42 -8.82
C ALA A 77 9.16 15.85 -8.12
N CYS A 78 9.38 15.42 -6.88
CA CYS A 78 10.55 15.78 -6.07
C CYS A 78 11.64 14.69 -6.05
N THR A 79 11.39 13.51 -6.64
CA THR A 79 12.26 12.33 -6.56
C THR A 79 12.43 11.68 -7.94
N SER A 80 13.40 10.78 -8.07
CA SER A 80 13.71 10.14 -9.35
C SER A 80 13.88 8.62 -9.31
N ARG A 81 14.04 8.01 -8.13
CA ARG A 81 14.35 6.58 -7.97
C ARG A 81 13.45 5.86 -6.99
N ILE A 82 13.13 6.50 -5.85
CA ILE A 82 12.35 5.89 -4.78
C ILE A 82 10.97 5.47 -5.29
N LYS A 83 10.53 4.26 -4.94
CA LYS A 83 9.19 3.77 -5.26
C LYS A 83 8.14 4.52 -4.44
N LEU A 84 6.95 4.61 -4.95
CA LEU A 84 5.83 5.33 -4.37
C LEU A 84 4.64 4.38 -4.26
N ALA A 85 4.11 4.18 -3.08
CA ALA A 85 3.06 3.18 -2.87
C ALA A 85 1.91 3.70 -1.99
N THR A 86 0.69 3.31 -2.30
CA THR A 86 -0.42 3.49 -1.36
C THR A 86 -0.33 2.43 -0.25
N GLY A 87 -0.43 2.85 0.98
CA GLY A 87 -0.29 1.97 2.13
C GLY A 87 -1.44 2.08 3.14
N ILE A 88 -2.65 1.72 2.71
CA ILE A 88 -3.12 1.11 1.46
C ILE A 88 -4.38 1.82 0.94
N CYS A 89 -4.57 1.86 -0.38
CA CYS A 89 -5.78 2.40 -1.00
C CYS A 89 -7.00 1.52 -0.70
N LEU A 90 -8.09 2.13 -0.27
CA LEU A 90 -9.36 1.47 0.01
C LEU A 90 -10.20 1.34 -1.29
N VAL A 91 -9.73 0.49 -2.19
CA VAL A 91 -10.27 0.35 -3.56
C VAL A 91 -11.80 0.29 -3.66
N PRO A 92 -12.55 -0.43 -2.77
CA PRO A 92 -14.01 -0.49 -2.90
C PRO A 92 -14.74 0.83 -2.60
N GLU A 93 -14.05 1.84 -2.07
CA GLU A 93 -14.58 3.17 -1.79
C GLU A 93 -14.52 4.10 -3.01
N HIS A 94 -13.76 3.73 -4.02
CA HIS A 94 -13.56 4.52 -5.24
C HIS A 94 -14.45 4.07 -6.40
N ASN A 95 -14.64 4.97 -7.38
CA ASN A 95 -15.07 4.55 -8.71
C ASN A 95 -13.89 3.93 -9.47
N PRO A 96 -13.96 2.67 -9.93
CA PRO A 96 -12.82 1.97 -10.50
C PRO A 96 -12.30 2.55 -11.82
N LEU A 97 -13.14 3.24 -12.60
CA LEU A 97 -12.71 3.88 -13.84
C LEU A 97 -11.91 5.16 -13.53
N VAL A 98 -12.39 5.92 -12.54
CA VAL A 98 -11.67 7.12 -12.07
C VAL A 98 -10.36 6.72 -11.41
N LEU A 99 -10.39 5.71 -10.53
CA LEU A 99 -9.20 5.21 -9.86
C LEU A 99 -8.16 4.67 -10.86
N ALA A 100 -8.59 3.89 -11.87
CA ALA A 100 -7.69 3.41 -12.92
C ALA A 100 -6.98 4.56 -13.64
N LYS A 101 -7.70 5.66 -13.91
CA LYS A 101 -7.15 6.87 -14.52
C LYS A 101 -6.12 7.53 -13.60
N THR A 102 -6.47 7.72 -12.34
CA THR A 102 -5.60 8.35 -11.32
C THR A 102 -4.30 7.56 -11.16
N VAL A 103 -4.40 6.24 -10.97
CA VAL A 103 -3.26 5.33 -10.80
C VAL A 103 -2.33 5.37 -12.02
N ALA A 104 -2.87 5.24 -13.24
CA ALA A 104 -2.07 5.32 -14.47
C ALA A 104 -1.40 6.68 -14.65
N THR A 105 -2.04 7.76 -14.19
CA THR A 105 -1.47 9.11 -14.25
C THR A 105 -0.29 9.25 -13.27
N VAL A 106 -0.45 8.80 -12.02
CA VAL A 106 0.65 8.85 -11.03
C VAL A 106 1.81 7.96 -11.47
N ASP A 107 1.52 6.79 -12.03
CA ASP A 107 2.53 5.90 -12.59
C ASP A 107 3.34 6.60 -13.71
N ARG A 108 2.67 7.24 -14.67
CA ARG A 108 3.33 8.03 -15.73
C ARG A 108 4.16 9.17 -15.17
N LEU A 109 3.61 9.97 -14.25
CA LEU A 109 4.33 11.10 -13.64
C LEU A 109 5.54 10.67 -12.82
N SER A 110 5.48 9.48 -12.22
CA SER A 110 6.59 8.90 -11.48
C SER A 110 7.61 8.17 -12.35
N GLY A 111 7.35 7.95 -13.64
CA GLY A 111 8.22 7.16 -14.53
C GLY A 111 8.18 5.67 -14.24
N GLY A 112 7.01 5.11 -13.87
CA GLY A 112 6.82 3.68 -13.61
C GLY A 112 7.25 3.23 -12.20
N ARG A 113 7.33 4.16 -11.24
CA ARG A 113 7.74 3.86 -9.85
C ARG A 113 6.55 3.60 -8.91
N PHE A 114 5.33 3.62 -9.40
CA PHE A 114 4.14 3.52 -8.57
C PHE A 114 3.73 2.07 -8.30
N ILE A 115 3.30 1.81 -7.07
CA ILE A 115 2.73 0.54 -6.60
C ILE A 115 1.36 0.83 -6.00
N LEU A 116 0.32 0.15 -6.49
CA LEU A 116 -1.00 0.23 -5.90
C LEU A 116 -1.14 -0.79 -4.76
N GLY A 117 -0.92 -0.34 -3.52
CA GLY A 117 -1.26 -1.12 -2.34
C GLY A 117 -2.77 -1.05 -2.08
N VAL A 118 -3.43 -2.20 -1.95
CA VAL A 118 -4.89 -2.36 -1.96
C VAL A 118 -5.40 -2.95 -0.67
N GLY A 119 -6.38 -2.27 -0.06
CA GLY A 119 -7.21 -2.74 1.03
C GLY A 119 -8.67 -2.90 0.65
N VAL A 120 -9.41 -3.59 1.51
CA VAL A 120 -10.87 -3.74 1.36
C VAL A 120 -11.67 -2.84 2.31
N GLY A 121 -10.98 -2.10 3.19
CA GLY A 121 -11.61 -1.28 4.23
C GLY A 121 -12.09 -2.08 5.44
N TRP A 122 -12.07 -1.45 6.60
CA TRP A 122 -12.50 -2.02 7.89
C TRP A 122 -13.60 -1.19 8.58
N LEU A 123 -13.67 0.11 8.28
CA LEU A 123 -14.52 1.11 8.94
C LEU A 123 -15.85 1.23 8.19
N ALA A 124 -16.88 0.49 8.63
CA ALA A 124 -18.17 0.48 7.96
C ALA A 124 -18.84 1.87 7.90
N GLU A 125 -18.61 2.68 8.92
CA GLU A 125 -19.14 4.03 9.05
C GLU A 125 -18.51 5.00 8.04
N GLU A 126 -17.26 4.79 7.63
CA GLU A 126 -16.64 5.53 6.53
C GLU A 126 -17.34 5.22 5.20
N PHE A 127 -17.59 3.94 4.93
CA PHE A 127 -18.35 3.51 3.74
C PHE A 127 -19.75 4.15 3.70
N GLU A 128 -20.45 4.19 4.85
CA GLU A 128 -21.76 4.82 4.95
C GLU A 128 -21.67 6.32 4.65
N ALA A 129 -20.69 7.02 5.24
CA ALA A 129 -20.49 8.46 5.05
C ALA A 129 -20.24 8.85 3.59
N ILE A 130 -19.52 8.02 2.82
CA ILE A 130 -19.28 8.26 1.40
C ILE A 130 -20.33 7.63 0.47
N GLY A 131 -21.38 7.03 1.03
CA GLY A 131 -22.49 6.45 0.26
C GLY A 131 -22.17 5.16 -0.48
N VAL A 132 -21.19 4.39 -0.02
CA VAL A 132 -20.78 3.11 -0.62
C VAL A 132 -21.19 1.94 0.29
N PRO A 133 -21.85 0.88 -0.21
CA PRO A 133 -22.22 -0.27 0.61
C PRO A 133 -20.98 -0.98 1.17
N PHE A 134 -20.94 -1.24 2.48
CA PHE A 134 -19.85 -1.97 3.13
C PHE A 134 -19.87 -3.46 2.79
N GLU A 135 -21.06 -4.02 2.61
CA GLU A 135 -21.26 -5.42 2.26
C GLU A 135 -20.62 -5.74 0.91
N ARG A 136 -20.11 -6.96 0.82
CA ARG A 136 -19.51 -7.48 -0.41
C ARG A 136 -18.32 -6.68 -0.94
N ARG A 137 -17.72 -5.82 -0.10
CA ARG A 137 -16.55 -5.01 -0.47
C ARG A 137 -15.37 -5.84 -0.99
N SER A 138 -15.22 -7.10 -0.53
CA SER A 138 -14.18 -8.00 -1.04
C SER A 138 -14.43 -8.44 -2.49
N GLN A 139 -15.67 -8.74 -2.85
CA GLN A 139 -16.08 -9.07 -4.22
C GLN A 139 -15.97 -7.84 -5.12
N ARG A 140 -16.41 -6.68 -4.62
CA ARG A 140 -16.26 -5.39 -5.31
C ARG A 140 -14.80 -5.07 -5.58
N THR A 141 -13.90 -5.23 -4.61
CA THR A 141 -12.46 -5.02 -4.81
C THR A 141 -11.92 -5.92 -5.91
N ARG A 142 -12.31 -7.20 -5.95
CA ARG A 142 -11.86 -8.12 -6.99
C ARG A 142 -12.26 -7.64 -8.39
N GLU A 143 -13.53 -7.32 -8.57
CA GLU A 143 -14.06 -6.83 -9.85
C GLU A 143 -13.43 -5.50 -10.25
N TYR A 144 -13.22 -4.60 -9.29
CA TYR A 144 -12.57 -3.30 -9.53
C TYR A 144 -11.12 -3.45 -9.98
N VAL A 145 -10.34 -4.32 -9.36
CA VAL A 145 -8.97 -4.60 -9.80
C VAL A 145 -8.94 -5.22 -11.20
N GLU A 146 -9.87 -6.14 -11.51
CA GLU A 146 -10.00 -6.69 -12.87
C GLU A 146 -10.31 -5.60 -13.89
N VAL A 147 -11.26 -4.71 -13.60
CA VAL A 147 -11.62 -3.57 -14.44
C VAL A 147 -10.44 -2.63 -14.66
N MET A 148 -9.71 -2.29 -13.59
CA MET A 148 -8.55 -1.42 -13.68
C MET A 148 -7.45 -2.04 -14.56
N ARG A 149 -7.15 -3.33 -14.41
CA ARG A 149 -6.18 -4.03 -15.26
C ARG A 149 -6.57 -3.99 -16.74
N LYS A 150 -7.84 -4.25 -17.08
CA LYS A 150 -8.31 -4.11 -18.47
C LYS A 150 -8.12 -2.68 -18.99
N LEU A 151 -8.48 -1.68 -18.18
CA LEU A 151 -8.31 -0.26 -18.56
C LEU A 151 -6.84 0.13 -18.76
N TRP A 152 -5.90 -0.51 -18.06
CA TRP A 152 -4.47 -0.26 -18.20
C TRP A 152 -3.86 -0.94 -19.43
N THR A 153 -4.28 -2.16 -19.76
CA THR A 153 -3.61 -3.00 -20.76
C THR A 153 -4.31 -3.00 -22.14
N GLU A 154 -5.64 -2.85 -22.18
CA GLU A 154 -6.40 -2.93 -23.42
C GLU A 154 -6.58 -1.53 -24.07
N PRO A 155 -6.40 -1.37 -25.40
CA PRO A 155 -6.68 -0.10 -26.07
C PRO A 155 -8.14 0.36 -25.92
N ARG A 156 -9.06 -0.58 -25.94
CA ARG A 156 -10.48 -0.40 -25.64
C ARG A 156 -10.95 -1.57 -24.80
N SER A 157 -11.70 -1.27 -23.75
CA SER A 157 -12.18 -2.25 -22.79
C SER A 157 -13.70 -2.27 -22.75
N SER A 158 -14.24 -3.44 -22.46
CA SER A 158 -15.65 -3.62 -22.08
C SER A 158 -15.72 -4.51 -20.83
N HIS A 159 -16.70 -4.28 -19.99
CA HIS A 159 -16.94 -5.09 -18.81
C HIS A 159 -18.42 -5.26 -18.53
N GLN A 160 -18.83 -6.47 -18.16
CA GLN A 160 -20.21 -6.82 -17.80
C GLN A 160 -20.18 -7.61 -16.49
N GLY A 161 -19.86 -6.91 -15.41
CA GLY A 161 -19.78 -7.46 -14.07
C GLY A 161 -21.03 -7.18 -13.24
N GLU A 162 -20.93 -7.50 -11.99
CA GLU A 162 -22.01 -7.25 -11.03
C GLU A 162 -22.00 -5.80 -10.55
N PHE A 163 -20.83 -5.26 -10.25
CA PHE A 163 -20.64 -3.92 -9.70
C PHE A 163 -20.34 -2.88 -10.78
N VAL A 164 -19.80 -3.29 -11.92
CA VAL A 164 -19.35 -2.38 -12.99
C VAL A 164 -19.83 -2.88 -14.34
N LYS A 165 -20.40 -1.96 -15.13
CA LYS A 165 -20.82 -2.25 -16.51
C LYS A 165 -20.48 -1.09 -17.42
N PHE A 166 -19.79 -1.37 -18.51
CA PHE A 166 -19.52 -0.41 -19.58
C PHE A 166 -19.16 -1.11 -20.88
N THR A 167 -19.24 -0.38 -21.99
CA THR A 167 -18.96 -0.92 -23.32
C THR A 167 -18.05 0.03 -24.08
N SER A 168 -16.97 -0.54 -24.66
CA SER A 168 -16.05 0.12 -25.60
C SER A 168 -15.49 1.47 -25.12
N VAL A 169 -15.01 1.51 -23.85
CA VAL A 169 -14.31 2.70 -23.35
C VAL A 169 -12.81 2.65 -23.62
N ALA A 170 -12.19 3.80 -23.82
CA ALA A 170 -10.76 3.99 -23.89
C ALA A 170 -10.28 4.83 -22.70
N SER A 171 -9.29 4.37 -21.97
CA SER A 171 -8.67 5.09 -20.85
C SER A 171 -7.19 5.32 -21.13
N TYR A 172 -6.78 6.58 -21.23
CA TYR A 172 -5.40 7.03 -21.42
C TYR A 172 -5.08 8.17 -20.46
N PRO A 173 -3.79 8.33 -20.01
CA PRO A 173 -2.64 7.52 -20.42
C PRO A 173 -2.74 6.07 -19.92
N LYS A 174 -1.99 5.17 -20.58
CA LYS A 174 -1.69 3.85 -20.03
C LYS A 174 -0.54 3.96 -19.03
N PRO A 175 -0.36 3.02 -18.08
CA PRO A 175 0.86 2.89 -17.28
C PRO A 175 2.14 2.84 -18.12
N ILE A 176 3.30 2.92 -17.47
CA ILE A 176 4.60 2.78 -18.14
C ILE A 176 4.82 1.32 -18.58
N ASP A 177 4.52 0.37 -17.70
CA ASP A 177 4.59 -1.05 -18.02
C ASP A 177 3.32 -1.51 -18.76
N ASP A 178 3.48 -2.25 -19.84
CA ASP A 178 2.37 -2.77 -20.65
C ASP A 178 1.50 -3.80 -19.88
N ASN A 179 2.01 -4.40 -18.82
CA ASN A 179 1.26 -5.28 -17.92
C ASN A 179 0.42 -4.51 -16.87
N GLY A 180 0.53 -3.19 -16.83
CA GLY A 180 -0.16 -2.33 -15.87
C GLY A 180 0.66 -2.01 -14.64
N VAL A 181 0.00 -1.42 -13.63
CA VAL A 181 0.64 -1.07 -12.35
C VAL A 181 0.64 -2.27 -11.41
N PRO A 182 1.74 -2.56 -10.68
CA PRO A 182 1.77 -3.61 -9.67
C PRO A 182 0.72 -3.40 -8.58
N VAL A 183 -0.06 -4.45 -8.29
CA VAL A 183 -1.14 -4.44 -7.29
C VAL A 183 -0.73 -5.32 -6.10
N TRP A 184 -0.47 -4.69 -4.95
CA TRP A 184 -0.11 -5.37 -3.72
C TRP A 184 -1.27 -5.36 -2.73
N PHE A 185 -1.62 -6.50 -2.16
CA PHE A 185 -2.73 -6.60 -1.22
C PHE A 185 -2.27 -6.54 0.23
N GLY A 186 -2.98 -5.74 1.02
CA GLY A 186 -2.82 -5.71 2.46
C GLY A 186 -3.70 -6.74 3.17
N GLY A 187 -3.31 -7.04 4.43
CA GLY A 187 -4.07 -7.85 5.37
C GLY A 187 -3.56 -9.28 5.57
N GLU A 188 -3.85 -9.82 6.76
CA GLU A 188 -3.27 -11.05 7.31
C GLU A 188 -4.31 -12.18 7.42
N SER A 189 -5.58 -11.88 7.13
CA SER A 189 -6.67 -12.88 7.17
C SER A 189 -6.55 -13.87 6.01
N ASN A 190 -7.04 -15.11 6.19
CA ASN A 190 -7.04 -16.10 5.11
C ASN A 190 -7.70 -15.59 3.80
N PRO A 191 -8.82 -14.84 3.82
CA PRO A 191 -9.33 -14.21 2.60
C PRO A 191 -8.37 -13.19 1.96
N ALA A 192 -7.60 -12.43 2.75
CA ALA A 192 -6.59 -11.50 2.23
C ALA A 192 -5.45 -12.25 1.55
N LEU A 193 -4.88 -13.27 2.20
CA LEU A 193 -3.81 -14.08 1.62
C LEU A 193 -4.25 -14.83 0.34
N ARG A 194 -5.52 -15.27 0.26
CA ARG A 194 -6.07 -15.83 -0.98
C ARG A 194 -6.10 -14.82 -2.12
N ARG A 195 -6.44 -13.55 -1.87
CA ARG A 195 -6.40 -12.48 -2.89
C ARG A 195 -5.00 -12.29 -3.44
N VAL A 196 -3.98 -12.27 -2.57
CA VAL A 196 -2.58 -12.22 -2.99
C VAL A 196 -2.26 -13.37 -3.95
N ALA A 197 -2.58 -14.60 -3.56
CA ALA A 197 -2.26 -15.78 -4.35
C ALA A 197 -3.06 -15.90 -5.66
N GLU A 198 -4.28 -15.36 -5.70
CA GLU A 198 -5.15 -15.46 -6.89
C GLU A 198 -4.80 -14.41 -7.94
N TYR A 199 -4.57 -13.15 -7.54
CA TYR A 199 -4.43 -12.05 -8.49
C TYR A 199 -3.59 -10.88 -7.98
N GLY A 200 -2.82 -11.03 -6.89
CA GLY A 200 -1.87 -10.01 -6.41
C GLY A 200 -0.51 -10.13 -7.07
N ASP A 201 0.19 -9.00 -7.20
CA ASP A 201 1.60 -8.91 -7.60
C ASP A 201 2.50 -8.73 -6.37
N GLY A 202 1.91 -8.48 -5.19
CA GLY A 202 2.59 -8.38 -3.91
C GLY A 202 1.64 -8.47 -2.73
N TRP A 203 2.25 -8.59 -1.55
CA TRP A 203 1.59 -8.57 -0.25
C TRP A 203 2.28 -7.59 0.68
N ILE A 204 1.49 -6.88 1.47
CA ILE A 204 1.98 -6.12 2.61
C ILE A 204 1.25 -6.55 3.88
N GLY A 205 1.99 -7.21 4.77
CA GLY A 205 1.51 -7.55 6.11
C GLY A 205 1.75 -6.40 7.09
N SER A 206 0.81 -6.17 7.98
CA SER A 206 0.90 -5.13 8.99
C SER A 206 0.90 -5.68 10.41
N ASN A 207 1.61 -5.02 11.31
CA ASN A 207 1.68 -5.37 12.72
C ASN A 207 2.20 -6.79 12.99
N LEU A 208 3.16 -7.27 12.19
CA LEU A 208 3.71 -8.62 12.28
C LEU A 208 5.17 -8.59 12.74
N LEU A 209 5.48 -9.42 13.73
CA LEU A 209 6.84 -9.76 14.13
C LEU A 209 7.43 -10.85 13.20
N PRO A 210 8.76 -11.09 13.20
CA PRO A 210 9.42 -11.99 12.22
C PRO A 210 8.77 -13.36 12.09
N ASP A 211 8.46 -14.04 13.19
CA ASP A 211 7.91 -15.40 13.15
C ASP A 211 6.46 -15.41 12.64
N GLN A 212 5.69 -14.37 12.99
CA GLN A 212 4.33 -14.19 12.47
C GLN A 212 4.33 -13.90 10.96
N ALA A 213 5.28 -13.10 10.50
CA ALA A 213 5.45 -12.82 9.07
C ALA A 213 5.80 -14.10 8.30
N ALA A 214 6.75 -14.90 8.82
CA ALA A 214 7.13 -16.18 8.23
C ALA A 214 5.95 -17.15 8.12
N GLU A 215 5.09 -17.24 9.14
CA GLU A 215 3.86 -18.05 9.10
C GLU A 215 2.92 -17.61 7.96
N LYS A 216 2.68 -16.29 7.83
CA LYS A 216 1.81 -15.78 6.76
C LYS A 216 2.42 -15.99 5.38
N ILE A 217 3.74 -15.84 5.25
CA ILE A 217 4.47 -16.08 3.99
C ILE A 217 4.38 -17.55 3.58
N SER A 218 4.63 -18.49 4.50
CA SER A 218 4.43 -19.91 4.23
C SER A 218 3.01 -20.20 3.74
N ARG A 219 2.00 -19.55 4.35
CA ARG A 219 0.62 -19.71 3.91
C ARG A 219 0.38 -19.13 2.51
N ILE A 220 0.98 -17.99 2.16
CA ILE A 220 0.91 -17.42 0.80
C ILE A 220 1.54 -18.40 -0.19
N GLU A 221 2.70 -18.99 0.10
CA GLU A 221 3.39 -19.95 -0.76
C GLU A 221 2.56 -21.20 -1.03
N GLU A 222 1.91 -21.77 -0.02
CA GLU A 222 0.96 -22.88 -0.19
C GLU A 222 -0.18 -22.51 -1.14
N LEU A 223 -0.75 -21.30 -0.97
CA LEU A 223 -1.86 -20.81 -1.77
C LEU A 223 -1.43 -20.53 -3.21
N LEU A 224 -0.24 -19.96 -3.43
CA LEU A 224 0.35 -19.74 -4.76
C LEU A 224 0.53 -21.08 -5.48
N LYS A 225 1.13 -22.08 -4.81
CA LYS A 225 1.31 -23.42 -5.36
C LYS A 225 -0.03 -24.07 -5.76
N ALA A 226 -1.06 -23.92 -4.94
CA ALA A 226 -2.41 -24.41 -5.24
C ALA A 226 -3.06 -23.71 -6.45
N LYS A 227 -2.58 -22.51 -6.82
CA LYS A 227 -3.02 -21.74 -7.99
C LYS A 227 -2.09 -21.90 -9.21
N GLY A 228 -1.04 -22.73 -9.11
CA GLY A 228 -0.05 -22.91 -10.18
C GLY A 228 0.85 -21.69 -10.38
N ARG A 229 0.96 -20.81 -9.37
CA ARG A 229 1.83 -19.63 -9.39
C ARG A 229 3.14 -19.88 -8.65
N SER A 230 4.18 -19.17 -9.06
CA SER A 230 5.49 -19.18 -8.42
C SER A 230 5.57 -18.18 -7.26
N ARG A 231 6.43 -18.46 -6.26
CA ARG A 231 6.81 -17.51 -5.23
C ARG A 231 7.40 -16.21 -5.83
N SER A 232 8.10 -16.31 -6.95
CA SER A 232 8.70 -15.17 -7.66
C SER A 232 7.68 -14.21 -8.28
N ASP A 233 6.42 -14.65 -8.44
CA ASP A 233 5.36 -13.82 -9.01
C ASP A 233 4.81 -12.79 -8.02
N VAL A 234 5.25 -12.85 -6.76
CA VAL A 234 4.70 -12.02 -5.68
C VAL A 234 5.82 -11.43 -4.83
N LYS A 235 5.81 -10.11 -4.67
CA LYS A 235 6.68 -9.40 -3.73
C LYS A 235 6.10 -9.42 -2.32
N LEU A 236 6.95 -9.54 -1.30
CA LEU A 236 6.53 -9.68 0.10
C LEU A 236 7.11 -8.56 0.96
N ALA A 237 6.24 -7.67 1.40
CA ALA A 237 6.58 -6.59 2.32
C ALA A 237 5.85 -6.77 3.66
N VAL A 238 6.46 -6.26 4.73
CA VAL A 238 5.88 -6.26 6.08
C VAL A 238 6.13 -4.93 6.76
N SER A 239 5.12 -4.40 7.44
CA SER A 239 5.31 -3.35 8.42
C SER A 239 5.17 -3.93 9.82
N PRO A 240 6.18 -3.81 10.71
CA PRO A 240 6.04 -4.15 12.11
C PRO A 240 5.07 -3.20 12.84
N TYR A 241 4.65 -2.12 12.19
CA TYR A 241 3.76 -1.10 12.72
C TYR A 241 4.31 -0.49 14.02
N ALA A 242 3.57 -0.59 15.12
CA ALA A 242 3.98 -0.08 16.43
C ALA A 242 4.95 -1.00 17.19
N ASN A 243 5.22 -2.22 16.70
CA ASN A 243 6.16 -3.12 17.36
C ASN A 243 7.59 -2.63 17.19
N PRO A 244 8.35 -2.44 18.28
CA PRO A 244 9.76 -2.13 18.17
C PRO A 244 10.53 -3.33 17.58
N ILE A 245 11.40 -3.06 16.63
CA ILE A 245 12.31 -4.05 16.05
C ILE A 245 13.75 -3.59 16.18
N THR A 246 14.67 -4.54 16.07
CA THR A 246 16.12 -4.35 16.12
C THR A 246 16.76 -4.68 14.79
N ALA A 247 18.04 -4.34 14.61
CA ALA A 247 18.81 -4.73 13.42
C ALA A 247 18.94 -6.27 13.26
N ASP A 248 18.91 -7.02 14.36
CA ASP A 248 18.93 -8.49 14.29
C ASP A 248 17.59 -9.07 13.80
N ASP A 249 16.47 -8.40 14.05
CA ASP A 249 15.18 -8.81 13.51
C ASP A 249 15.13 -8.70 11.97
N LEU A 250 15.94 -7.82 11.36
CA LEU A 250 16.05 -7.75 9.89
C LEU A 250 16.47 -9.10 9.29
N LYS A 251 17.44 -9.79 9.93
CA LYS A 251 17.88 -11.12 9.47
C LYS A 251 16.76 -12.16 9.61
N ARG A 252 16.00 -12.09 10.71
CA ARG A 252 14.86 -12.99 10.94
C ARG A 252 13.76 -12.78 9.90
N TYR A 253 13.40 -11.52 9.61
CA TYR A 253 12.45 -11.20 8.54
C TYR A 253 12.91 -11.71 7.18
N ARG A 254 14.17 -11.44 6.82
CA ARG A 254 14.76 -11.91 5.55
C ARG A 254 14.75 -13.43 5.44
N ASN A 255 15.15 -14.13 6.50
CA ASN A 255 15.13 -15.60 6.55
C ASN A 255 13.71 -16.16 6.47
N GLY A 256 12.71 -15.42 6.96
CA GLY A 256 11.29 -15.71 6.82
C GLY A 256 10.70 -15.34 5.45
N GLY A 257 11.50 -14.85 4.50
CA GLY A 257 11.07 -14.56 3.13
C GLY A 257 10.58 -13.12 2.88
N VAL A 258 10.72 -12.21 3.85
CA VAL A 258 10.38 -10.79 3.68
C VAL A 258 11.43 -10.11 2.80
N GLU A 259 10.98 -9.37 1.79
CA GLU A 259 11.83 -8.64 0.84
C GLU A 259 11.95 -7.15 1.20
N GLU A 260 10.87 -6.56 1.74
CA GLU A 260 10.83 -5.15 2.17
C GLU A 260 10.21 -5.00 3.56
N ILE A 261 10.78 -4.11 4.39
CA ILE A 261 10.19 -3.71 5.68
C ILE A 261 9.82 -2.23 5.62
N GLY A 262 8.52 -1.94 5.80
CA GLY A 262 8.00 -0.58 5.91
C GLY A 262 8.06 -0.07 7.35
N LEU A 263 8.90 0.92 7.63
CA LEU A 263 9.12 1.46 8.96
C LEU A 263 8.46 2.82 9.15
N TRP A 264 7.88 3.02 10.34
CA TRP A 264 7.32 4.29 10.80
C TRP A 264 8.39 5.12 11.54
N PRO A 265 8.33 6.44 11.46
CA PRO A 265 9.21 7.28 12.27
C PRO A 265 8.90 7.07 13.76
N ARG A 266 9.95 7.02 14.56
CA ARG A 266 9.84 6.85 16.02
C ARG A 266 9.71 8.18 16.77
N THR A 267 9.86 9.30 16.08
CA THR A 267 9.79 10.65 16.66
C THR A 267 8.71 11.46 15.95
N GLU A 268 7.70 11.90 16.69
CA GLU A 268 6.60 12.74 16.16
C GLU A 268 7.03 14.20 15.94
N HIS A 269 8.10 14.65 16.61
CA HIS A 269 8.49 16.06 16.63
C HIS A 269 9.52 16.43 15.56
N ASP A 270 10.34 15.49 15.10
CA ASP A 270 11.33 15.72 14.04
C ASP A 270 11.39 14.53 13.10
N VAL A 271 10.57 14.62 12.05
CA VAL A 271 10.44 13.56 11.04
C VAL A 271 11.76 13.30 10.32
N ILE A 272 12.59 14.33 10.10
CA ILE A 272 13.86 14.20 9.39
C ILE A 272 14.90 13.49 10.25
N ALA A 273 15.02 13.90 11.52
CA ALA A 273 15.89 13.19 12.49
C ALA A 273 15.45 11.71 12.64
N GLY A 274 14.13 11.46 12.63
CA GLY A 274 13.57 10.10 12.63
C GLY A 274 13.96 9.28 11.40
N LEU A 275 13.91 9.88 10.21
CA LEU A 275 14.38 9.24 8.96
C LEU A 275 15.88 8.90 9.01
N GLU A 276 16.70 9.85 9.47
CA GLU A 276 18.16 9.64 9.61
C GLU A 276 18.49 8.56 10.64
N GLN A 277 17.72 8.49 11.73
CA GLN A 277 17.88 7.40 12.70
C GLN A 277 17.54 6.04 12.08
N ILE A 278 16.39 5.92 11.41
CA ILE A 278 15.99 4.69 10.72
C ILE A 278 17.03 4.29 9.68
N ALA A 279 17.59 5.24 8.94
CA ALA A 279 18.60 4.96 7.94
C ALA A 279 19.85 4.34 8.57
N ARG A 280 20.37 4.91 9.66
CA ARG A 280 21.53 4.35 10.37
C ARG A 280 21.24 2.99 11.00
N GLU A 281 20.07 2.82 11.59
CA GLU A 281 19.72 1.59 12.32
C GLU A 281 19.31 0.43 11.39
N PHE A 282 18.71 0.72 10.23
CA PHE A 282 18.07 -0.30 9.40
C PHE A 282 18.48 -0.26 7.92
N VAL A 283 18.50 0.92 7.26
CA VAL A 283 18.82 0.99 5.82
C VAL A 283 20.26 0.59 5.55
N GLU A 284 21.21 1.19 6.28
CA GLU A 284 22.64 0.89 6.12
C GLU A 284 22.98 -0.58 6.46
N PRO A 285 22.46 -1.18 7.57
CA PRO A 285 22.65 -2.60 7.83
C PRO A 285 21.99 -3.50 6.77
N ALA A 286 20.77 -3.18 6.33
CA ALA A 286 20.07 -3.96 5.32
C ALA A 286 20.81 -3.99 3.97
N ALA A 287 21.46 -2.90 3.59
CA ALA A 287 22.27 -2.82 2.36
C ALA A 287 23.52 -3.72 2.38
N LYS A 288 23.99 -4.13 3.56
CA LYS A 288 25.16 -5.01 3.76
C LYS A 288 24.78 -6.50 3.89
N MET A 289 23.49 -6.81 3.92
CA MET A 289 22.96 -8.17 4.01
C MET A 289 22.77 -8.80 2.63
#